data_3464c0b48bc1839e82cc9be1156163d6
#
_entry.id   3464c0b48bc1839e82cc9be1156163d6
#
_cell.length_a   1.000
_cell.length_b   1.000
_cell.length_c   1.000
_cell.angle_alpha   90.00
_cell.angle_beta   90.00
_cell.angle_gamma   90.00
#
_symmetry.space_group_name_H-M   'P 1'
#
loop_
_entity.id
_entity.type
_entity.pdbx_description
1 polymer ?
#
loop_
_entity_poly.entity_id
_entity_poly.type
_entity_poly.pdbx_seq_one_letter_code
_entity_poly.pdbx_strand_id
1 'polypeptide(L)'
;MDLYDKANQLSDKDFKQIIGVEKKTFNEMVKILNEAYLNKPRKWRGGRKKKLSMENQLFMTLKYLRQYVTQKELAFEFEVGEATVCDTIKWVEDILIKDGTFSLPGKKALVEDESIEVILVDVTECPIERPKKNKENGIPEKRNDIQ
;
A
#
# COMPACT_ATOMS: atom_id res chain seq x y z
N MET A 1 1.57 25.10 4.58
CA MET A 1 0.57 24.20 5.21
C MET A 1 0.63 22.89 4.50
N ASP A 2 1.01 21.83 5.20
CA ASP A 2 1.21 20.51 4.61
C ASP A 2 -0.11 19.88 4.15
N LEU A 3 -0.04 18.96 3.19
CA LEU A 3 -1.25 18.30 2.65
C LEU A 3 -2.00 17.52 3.73
N TYR A 4 -1.27 16.87 4.64
CA TYR A 4 -1.86 16.20 5.79
C TYR A 4 -2.59 17.18 6.70
N ASP A 5 -2.00 18.35 6.99
CA ASP A 5 -2.64 19.36 7.85
C ASP A 5 -3.98 19.84 7.30
N LYS A 6 -4.04 20.03 5.97
CA LYS A 6 -5.29 20.38 5.28
C LYS A 6 -6.33 19.27 5.40
N ALA A 7 -5.92 18.03 5.19
CA ALA A 7 -6.82 16.88 5.29
C ALA A 7 -7.29 16.65 6.73
N ASN A 8 -6.43 16.87 7.73
CA ASN A 8 -6.75 16.68 9.13
C ASN A 8 -7.80 17.67 9.67
N GLN A 9 -7.94 18.85 9.02
CA GLN A 9 -8.98 19.84 9.34
C GLN A 9 -10.38 19.43 8.84
N LEU A 10 -10.47 18.48 7.94
CA LEU A 10 -11.73 17.99 7.40
C LEU A 10 -12.51 17.16 8.44
N SER A 11 -13.79 16.94 8.17
CA SER A 11 -14.60 16.00 8.94
C SER A 11 -14.05 14.58 8.84
N ASP A 12 -14.34 13.69 9.79
CA ASP A 12 -13.90 12.29 9.76
C ASP A 12 -14.40 11.56 8.52
N LYS A 13 -15.61 11.91 8.05
CA LYS A 13 -16.20 11.37 6.84
C LYS A 13 -15.41 11.78 5.60
N ASP A 14 -15.09 13.07 5.46
CA ASP A 14 -14.35 13.59 4.30
C ASP A 14 -12.89 13.10 4.30
N PHE A 15 -12.27 13.03 5.48
CA PHE A 15 -10.95 12.47 5.63
C PHE A 15 -10.91 11.01 5.14
N LYS A 16 -11.88 10.17 5.57
CA LYS A 16 -12.00 8.79 5.11
C LYS A 16 -12.25 8.70 3.60
N GLN A 17 -13.04 9.63 3.04
CA GLN A 17 -13.26 9.68 1.59
C GLN A 17 -12.00 9.98 0.80
N ILE A 18 -11.11 10.82 1.31
CA ILE A 18 -9.87 11.19 0.63
C ILE A 18 -8.80 10.10 0.77
N ILE A 19 -8.61 9.56 1.97
CA ILE A 19 -7.47 8.68 2.30
C ILE A 19 -7.83 7.20 2.28
N GLY A 20 -9.10 6.86 2.53
CA GLY A 20 -9.59 5.48 2.56
C GLY A 20 -9.64 4.86 3.95
N VAL A 21 -9.01 5.46 4.96
CA VAL A 21 -9.00 4.99 6.34
C VAL A 21 -9.55 6.06 7.30
N GLU A 22 -10.01 5.64 8.46
CA GLU A 22 -10.46 6.54 9.51
C GLU A 22 -9.27 7.25 10.17
N LYS A 23 -9.48 8.46 10.70
CA LYS A 23 -8.43 9.20 11.42
C LYS A 23 -7.81 8.38 12.56
N LYS A 24 -8.62 7.60 13.28
CA LYS A 24 -8.14 6.72 14.36
C LYS A 24 -7.12 5.70 13.82
N THR A 25 -7.48 4.99 12.77
CA THR A 25 -6.61 4.00 12.10
C THR A 25 -5.35 4.66 11.54
N PHE A 26 -5.49 5.82 10.91
CA PHE A 26 -4.36 6.60 10.42
C PHE A 26 -3.37 6.94 11.54
N ASN A 27 -3.84 7.42 12.69
CA ASN A 27 -3.00 7.73 13.84
C ASN A 27 -2.30 6.51 14.43
N GLU A 28 -2.95 5.35 14.43
CA GLU A 28 -2.33 4.07 14.83
C GLU A 28 -1.20 3.68 13.86
N MET A 29 -1.42 3.79 12.55
CA MET A 29 -0.36 3.58 11.54
C MET A 29 0.82 4.53 11.74
N VAL A 30 0.58 5.81 12.02
CA VAL A 30 1.64 6.78 12.31
C VAL A 30 2.46 6.38 13.53
N LYS A 31 1.83 5.88 14.61
CA LYS A 31 2.54 5.39 15.80
C LYS A 31 3.48 4.24 15.46
N ILE A 32 2.99 3.25 14.72
CA ILE A 32 3.79 2.09 14.29
C ILE A 32 4.99 2.54 13.44
N LEU A 33 4.79 3.46 12.51
CA LEU A 33 5.88 3.99 11.68
C LEU A 33 6.91 4.76 12.51
N ASN A 34 6.48 5.55 13.49
CA ASN A 34 7.37 6.26 14.40
C ASN A 34 8.20 5.30 15.26
N GLU A 35 7.59 4.28 15.83
CA GLU A 35 8.27 3.23 16.60
C GLU A 35 9.30 2.49 15.74
N ALA A 36 8.93 2.09 14.52
CA ALA A 36 9.85 1.46 13.59
C ALA A 36 11.03 2.38 13.20
N TYR A 37 10.77 3.68 13.06
CA TYR A 37 11.82 4.66 12.78
C TYR A 37 12.79 4.82 13.98
N LEU A 38 12.28 4.84 15.20
CA LEU A 38 13.10 4.96 16.42
C LEU A 38 13.93 3.69 16.67
N ASN A 39 13.43 2.53 16.27
CA ASN A 39 14.12 1.24 16.42
C ASN A 39 15.23 1.02 15.37
N LYS A 40 15.35 1.88 14.34
CA LYS A 40 16.47 1.79 13.38
C LYS A 40 17.82 2.00 14.08
N PRO A 41 18.89 1.25 13.68
CA PRO A 41 20.23 1.47 14.19
C PRO A 41 20.66 2.93 14.06
N ARG A 42 21.34 3.46 15.08
CA ARG A 42 21.69 4.90 15.18
C ARG A 42 22.45 5.43 13.95
N LYS A 43 23.29 4.60 13.32
CA LYS A 43 24.03 4.94 12.09
C LYS A 43 23.11 5.18 10.87
N TRP A 44 21.88 4.69 10.92
CA TRP A 44 20.87 4.85 9.85
C TRP A 44 19.93 6.04 10.09
N ARG A 45 20.07 6.70 11.25
CA ARG A 45 19.29 7.88 11.63
C ARG A 45 20.04 9.19 11.39
N GLY A 46 21.31 9.13 10.94
CA GLY A 46 22.10 10.28 10.57
C GLY A 46 21.77 10.80 9.17
N GLY A 47 22.25 12.00 8.85
CA GLY A 47 22.09 12.62 7.55
C GLY A 47 21.12 13.81 7.55
N ARG A 48 20.77 14.28 6.34
CA ARG A 48 19.82 15.40 6.15
C ARG A 48 18.43 15.02 6.69
N LYS A 49 17.79 15.94 7.39
CA LYS A 49 16.40 15.78 7.82
C LYS A 49 15.51 15.46 6.63
N LYS A 50 14.61 14.50 6.80
CA LYS A 50 13.61 14.18 5.78
C LYS A 50 12.73 15.40 5.52
N LYS A 51 12.42 15.67 4.27
CA LYS A 51 11.53 16.77 3.87
C LYS A 51 10.09 16.50 4.29
N LEU A 52 9.67 15.25 4.25
CA LEU A 52 8.31 14.82 4.62
C LEU A 52 8.25 14.40 6.09
N SER A 53 7.24 14.88 6.80
CA SER A 53 6.84 14.36 8.12
C SER A 53 6.37 12.91 8.01
N MET A 54 6.23 12.20 9.13
CA MET A 54 5.76 10.81 9.12
C MET A 54 4.33 10.71 8.60
N GLU A 55 3.51 11.66 9.01
CA GLU A 55 2.11 11.79 8.58
C GLU A 55 2.01 12.00 7.07
N ASN A 56 2.84 12.88 6.50
CA ASN A 56 2.87 13.10 5.05
C ASN A 56 3.41 11.90 4.26
N GLN A 57 4.36 11.14 4.83
CA GLN A 57 4.84 9.90 4.22
C GLN A 57 3.71 8.86 4.15
N LEU A 58 2.96 8.68 5.24
CA LEU A 58 1.81 7.78 5.27
C LEU A 58 0.70 8.28 4.36
N PHE A 59 0.36 9.57 4.41
CA PHE A 59 -0.67 10.18 3.57
C PHE A 59 -0.39 9.95 2.08
N MET A 60 0.84 10.20 1.65
CA MET A 60 1.29 9.97 0.28
C MET A 60 1.15 8.50 -0.14
N THR A 61 1.54 7.57 0.73
CA THR A 61 1.42 6.12 0.47
C THR A 61 -0.03 5.68 0.35
N LEU A 62 -0.91 6.10 1.27
CA LEU A 62 -2.33 5.76 1.21
C LEU A 62 -3.03 6.37 -0.01
N LYS A 63 -2.65 7.59 -0.40
CA LYS A 63 -3.14 8.23 -1.62
C LYS A 63 -2.72 7.44 -2.86
N TYR A 64 -1.47 6.99 -2.93
CA TYR A 64 -0.97 6.13 -4.00
C TYR A 64 -1.80 4.85 -4.15
N LEU A 65 -1.98 4.13 -3.04
CA LEU A 65 -2.71 2.85 -3.03
C LEU A 65 -4.19 3.00 -3.37
N ARG A 66 -4.81 4.11 -2.95
CA ARG A 66 -6.24 4.33 -3.16
C ARG A 66 -6.59 4.87 -4.54
N GLN A 67 -5.83 5.87 -5.01
CA GLN A 67 -6.19 6.64 -6.21
C GLN A 67 -5.41 6.20 -7.46
N TYR A 68 -4.43 5.31 -7.32
CA TYR A 68 -3.57 4.83 -8.41
C TYR A 68 -2.87 5.96 -9.18
N VAL A 69 -2.59 7.09 -8.50
CA VAL A 69 -1.83 8.21 -9.07
C VAL A 69 -0.40 7.81 -9.39
N THR A 70 0.19 8.43 -10.40
CA THR A 70 1.58 8.13 -10.75
C THR A 70 2.55 8.64 -9.69
N GLN A 71 3.71 7.97 -9.53
CA GLN A 71 4.75 8.44 -8.61
C GLN A 71 5.26 9.84 -8.98
N LYS A 72 5.26 10.17 -10.26
CA LYS A 72 5.62 11.49 -10.77
C LYS A 72 4.66 12.58 -10.32
N GLU A 73 3.36 12.31 -10.33
CA GLU A 73 2.33 13.23 -9.83
C GLU A 73 2.46 13.46 -8.32
N LEU A 74 2.69 12.38 -7.55
CA LEU A 74 2.96 12.51 -6.12
C LEU A 74 4.25 13.27 -5.83
N ALA A 75 5.30 13.04 -6.63
CA ALA A 75 6.56 13.77 -6.52
C ALA A 75 6.35 15.29 -6.71
N PHE A 76 5.54 15.67 -7.69
CA PHE A 76 5.17 17.05 -7.94
C PHE A 76 4.32 17.63 -6.79
N GLU A 77 3.29 16.91 -6.36
CA GLU A 77 2.35 17.36 -5.31
C GLU A 77 3.03 17.55 -3.95
N PHE A 78 3.92 16.63 -3.58
CA PHE A 78 4.66 16.67 -2.31
C PHE A 78 6.02 17.38 -2.43
N GLU A 79 6.35 17.92 -3.60
CA GLU A 79 7.60 18.61 -3.89
C GLU A 79 8.86 17.80 -3.54
N VAL A 80 8.86 16.51 -3.83
CA VAL A 80 9.98 15.58 -3.63
C VAL A 80 10.39 14.91 -4.93
N GLY A 81 11.51 14.20 -4.95
CA GLY A 81 11.92 13.42 -6.12
C GLY A 81 11.14 12.09 -6.23
N GLU A 82 10.95 11.58 -7.46
CA GLU A 82 10.29 10.28 -7.71
C GLU A 82 10.95 9.13 -6.94
N ALA A 83 12.28 9.12 -6.85
CA ALA A 83 13.01 8.14 -6.05
C ALA A 83 12.61 8.19 -4.57
N THR A 84 12.40 9.39 -4.01
CA THR A 84 11.94 9.56 -2.63
C THR A 84 10.52 9.04 -2.45
N VAL A 85 9.64 9.24 -3.43
CA VAL A 85 8.27 8.68 -3.42
C VAL A 85 8.33 7.16 -3.40
N CYS A 86 9.09 6.55 -4.33
CA CYS A 86 9.25 5.10 -4.42
C CYS A 86 9.78 4.48 -3.12
N ASP A 87 10.86 5.05 -2.57
CA ASP A 87 11.49 4.57 -1.34
C ASP A 87 10.56 4.72 -0.13
N THR A 88 9.79 5.83 -0.08
CA THR A 88 8.85 6.07 1.00
C THR A 88 7.70 5.08 0.97
N ILE A 89 7.09 4.84 -0.19
CA ILE A 89 6.00 3.87 -0.34
C ILE A 89 6.46 2.48 0.10
N LYS A 90 7.57 2.00 -0.44
CA LYS A 90 8.14 0.69 -0.06
C LYS A 90 8.41 0.58 1.43
N TRP A 91 9.00 1.62 2.02
CA TRP A 91 9.31 1.61 3.44
C TRP A 91 8.05 1.57 4.32
N VAL A 92 7.02 2.34 3.98
CA VAL A 92 5.74 2.37 4.72
C VAL A 92 5.03 1.03 4.60
N GLU A 93 4.92 0.49 3.39
CA GLU A 93 4.32 -0.84 3.15
C GLU A 93 5.05 -1.94 3.91
N ASP A 94 6.37 -1.99 3.84
CA ASP A 94 7.19 -2.99 4.53
C ASP A 94 6.97 -2.97 6.05
N ILE A 95 6.85 -1.80 6.66
CA ILE A 95 6.65 -1.67 8.10
C ILE A 95 5.24 -2.11 8.50
N LEU A 96 4.22 -1.63 7.80
CA LEU A 96 2.83 -1.94 8.13
C LEU A 96 2.50 -3.42 7.90
N ILE A 97 3.08 -4.06 6.88
CA ILE A 97 2.91 -5.49 6.62
C ILE A 97 3.59 -6.32 7.72
N LYS A 98 4.82 -5.94 8.13
CA LYS A 98 5.58 -6.67 9.16
C LYS A 98 4.99 -6.54 10.55
N ASP A 99 4.31 -5.44 10.84
CA ASP A 99 3.64 -5.23 12.12
C ASP A 99 2.49 -6.23 12.36
N GLY A 100 1.84 -6.68 11.29
CA GLY A 100 0.76 -7.68 11.36
C GLY A 100 -0.60 -7.14 11.83
N THR A 101 -0.68 -5.93 12.37
CA THR A 101 -1.93 -5.31 12.85
C THR A 101 -2.95 -5.13 11.72
N PHE A 102 -2.47 -4.89 10.49
CA PHE A 102 -3.30 -4.64 9.31
C PHE A 102 -3.32 -5.83 8.33
N SER A 103 -2.97 -7.03 8.81
CA SER A 103 -3.06 -8.25 7.99
C SER A 103 -4.52 -8.67 7.79
N LEU A 104 -4.83 -9.11 6.57
CA LEU A 104 -6.13 -9.71 6.32
C LEU A 104 -6.23 -11.06 7.03
N PRO A 105 -7.39 -11.42 7.59
CA PRO A 105 -7.60 -12.73 8.18
C PRO A 105 -7.37 -13.82 7.12
N GLY A 106 -6.64 -14.86 7.49
CA GLY A 106 -6.39 -15.99 6.61
C GLY A 106 -7.68 -16.78 6.32
N LYS A 107 -7.66 -17.64 5.29
CA LYS A 107 -8.83 -18.46 4.90
C LYS A 107 -9.47 -19.22 6.08
N LYS A 108 -8.66 -19.71 7.04
CA LYS A 108 -9.19 -20.41 8.22
C LYS A 108 -10.05 -19.49 9.09
N ALA A 109 -9.60 -18.28 9.35
CA ALA A 109 -10.38 -17.32 10.14
C ALA A 109 -11.70 -16.93 9.46
N LEU A 110 -11.72 -16.86 8.11
CA LEU A 110 -12.94 -16.59 7.34
C LEU A 110 -13.92 -17.78 7.37
N VAL A 111 -13.43 -19.00 7.50
CA VAL A 111 -14.29 -20.22 7.55
C VAL A 111 -14.78 -20.46 8.99
N GLU A 112 -14.01 -20.09 9.99
CA GLU A 112 -14.34 -20.29 11.40
C GLU A 112 -15.25 -19.18 11.97
N ASP A 113 -15.43 -18.08 11.24
CA ASP A 113 -16.30 -16.97 11.66
C ASP A 113 -17.75 -17.24 11.25
N GLU A 114 -18.56 -17.74 12.20
CA GLU A 114 -19.99 -18.05 12.02
C GLU A 114 -20.84 -16.81 11.65
N SER A 115 -20.29 -15.61 11.78
CA SER A 115 -20.98 -14.36 11.40
C SER A 115 -20.95 -14.09 9.87
N ILE A 116 -20.13 -14.85 9.11
CA ILE A 116 -19.96 -14.69 7.67
C ILE A 116 -20.91 -15.62 6.92
N GLU A 117 -22.06 -15.11 6.47
CA GLU A 117 -23.03 -15.87 5.70
C GLU A 117 -22.66 -15.99 4.22
N VAL A 118 -22.01 -15.00 3.64
CA VAL A 118 -21.68 -14.95 2.20
C VAL A 118 -20.29 -14.33 1.99
N ILE A 119 -19.44 -15.03 1.22
CA ILE A 119 -18.18 -14.49 0.72
C ILE A 119 -18.31 -14.29 -0.79
N LEU A 120 -18.26 -13.04 -1.24
CA LEU A 120 -18.21 -12.71 -2.67
C LEU A 120 -16.76 -12.65 -3.12
N VAL A 121 -16.39 -13.52 -4.07
CA VAL A 121 -15.07 -13.50 -4.71
C VAL A 121 -15.23 -13.02 -6.14
N ASP A 122 -14.65 -11.86 -6.44
CA ASP A 122 -14.56 -11.34 -7.80
C ASP A 122 -13.23 -11.78 -8.41
N VAL A 123 -13.31 -12.58 -9.48
CA VAL A 123 -12.15 -13.07 -10.22
C VAL A 123 -12.22 -12.48 -11.63
N THR A 124 -11.28 -11.60 -11.94
CA THR A 124 -11.13 -11.06 -13.29
C THR A 124 -9.99 -11.80 -14.01
N GLU A 125 -10.30 -12.50 -15.09
CA GLU A 125 -9.31 -13.05 -15.99
C GLU A 125 -8.86 -11.97 -16.98
N CYS A 126 -7.57 -11.60 -16.94
CA CYS A 126 -6.97 -10.77 -17.97
C CYS A 126 -6.37 -11.68 -19.03
N PRO A 127 -6.96 -11.80 -20.25
CA PRO A 127 -6.37 -12.59 -21.31
C PRO A 127 -5.03 -11.95 -21.72
N ILE A 128 -3.95 -12.69 -21.52
CA ILE A 128 -2.62 -12.29 -21.97
C ILE A 128 -2.48 -12.75 -23.42
N GLU A 129 -2.20 -11.82 -24.32
CA GLU A 129 -1.86 -12.14 -25.71
C GLU A 129 -0.59 -13.02 -25.72
N ARG A 130 -0.73 -14.28 -26.15
CA ARG A 130 0.41 -15.20 -26.22
C ARG A 130 1.38 -14.66 -27.29
N PRO A 131 2.69 -14.53 -26.95
CA PRO A 131 3.67 -14.16 -27.98
C PRO A 131 3.62 -15.18 -29.11
N LYS A 132 3.58 -14.69 -30.37
CA LYS A 132 3.62 -15.57 -31.55
C LYS A 132 4.87 -16.42 -31.48
N LYS A 133 4.70 -17.75 -31.43
CA LYS A 133 5.78 -18.72 -31.36
C LYS A 133 6.75 -18.51 -32.53
N ASN A 134 7.98 -18.10 -32.25
CA ASN A 134 9.09 -18.55 -33.08
C ASN A 134 9.25 -20.05 -32.84
N LYS A 135 9.25 -20.85 -33.90
CA LYS A 135 9.18 -22.34 -33.86
C LYS A 135 10.32 -23.01 -33.07
N GLU A 136 11.30 -22.28 -32.56
CA GLU A 136 12.50 -22.85 -31.91
C GLU A 136 12.47 -22.85 -30.36
N ASN A 137 11.54 -22.15 -29.71
CA ASN A 137 11.50 -22.06 -28.22
C ASN A 137 10.11 -22.30 -27.63
N GLY A 138 9.36 -23.25 -28.16
CA GLY A 138 8.03 -23.56 -27.68
C GLY A 138 8.03 -24.43 -26.40
N ILE A 139 7.47 -23.92 -25.32
CA ILE A 139 7.10 -24.73 -24.16
C ILE A 139 6.02 -25.73 -24.60
N PRO A 140 6.19 -27.07 -24.38
CA PRO A 140 5.21 -28.06 -24.80
C PRO A 140 3.89 -27.86 -24.05
N GLU A 141 2.82 -27.79 -24.80
CA GLU A 141 1.44 -27.74 -24.30
C GLU A 141 1.13 -29.01 -23.49
N LYS A 142 0.91 -28.90 -22.18
CA LYS A 142 0.28 -29.98 -21.42
C LYS A 142 -1.21 -29.99 -21.78
N ARG A 143 -1.62 -30.97 -22.54
CA ARG A 143 -3.05 -31.34 -22.70
C ARG A 143 -3.55 -31.84 -21.36
N ASN A 144 -4.46 -31.12 -20.74
CA ASN A 144 -5.31 -31.66 -19.70
C ASN A 144 -6.48 -32.39 -20.40
N ASP A 145 -6.32 -33.65 -20.63
CA ASP A 145 -7.46 -34.53 -20.94
C ASP A 145 -8.21 -34.74 -19.63
N ILE A 146 -9.32 -34.05 -19.47
CA ILE A 146 -10.30 -34.34 -18.43
C ILE A 146 -11.28 -35.33 -19.07
N GLN A 147 -11.21 -36.58 -18.60
CA GLN A 147 -12.31 -37.54 -18.70
C GLN A 147 -13.27 -37.33 -17.52
#